data_714322a694b6c7aff4bc51e038c4837b
#
_entry.id   714322a694b6c7aff4bc51e038c4837b
#
_cell.length_a   1.000
_cell.length_b   1.000
_cell.length_c   1.000
_cell.angle_alpha   90.00
_cell.angle_beta   90.00
_cell.angle_gamma   90.00
#
_symmetry.space_group_name_H-M   'P 1'
#
loop_
_entity.id
_entity.type
_entity.pdbx_description
1 polymer ?
#
loop_
_entity_poly.entity_id
_entity_poly.type
_entity_poly.pdbx_seq_one_letter_code
_entity_poly.pdbx_strand_id
1 'polypeptide(L)'
;VLVLVPFIGNHLVSESQKASVAGVISLSGYSLLAAVTVLTVMIAPLMVSIFSDGLRAVRPGWLEGSLALGVNRWRTTWKIAVRTARPAIVAGTVLAVARAIGEAVMLAMISGSVGFAPNPADGAIFIFEPSRPLAPTIVKNIDQLSSPPANATLFAIAAVLLFSAALLSLTGWAARRAMRKYGATA
;
A
#
# COMPACT_ATOMS: atom_id res chain seq x y z
N VAL A 1 -12.36 8.21 -9.41
CA VAL A 1 -11.55 8.60 -10.59
C VAL A 1 -12.12 9.85 -11.24
N LEU A 2 -13.42 9.87 -11.62
CA LEU A 2 -14.05 10.99 -12.34
C LEU A 2 -13.98 12.35 -11.64
N VAL A 3 -13.88 12.39 -10.33
CA VAL A 3 -13.79 13.63 -9.54
C VAL A 3 -12.36 13.91 -9.10
N LEU A 4 -11.65 12.89 -8.63
CA LEU A 4 -10.32 13.03 -8.05
C LEU A 4 -9.27 13.47 -9.10
N VAL A 5 -9.30 12.87 -10.28
CA VAL A 5 -8.32 13.18 -11.34
C VAL A 5 -8.44 14.62 -11.82
N PRO A 6 -9.62 15.15 -12.21
CA PRO A 6 -9.73 16.56 -12.58
C PRO A 6 -9.49 17.51 -11.41
N PHE A 7 -9.82 17.13 -10.17
CA PHE A 7 -9.51 17.95 -9.00
C PHE A 7 -8.00 18.13 -8.83
N ILE A 8 -7.22 17.06 -8.92
CA ILE A 8 -5.75 17.12 -8.82
C ILE A 8 -5.17 17.95 -9.98
N GLY A 9 -5.58 17.66 -11.22
CA GLY A 9 -5.07 18.36 -12.40
C GLY A 9 -5.36 19.86 -12.45
N ASN A 10 -6.52 20.29 -11.90
CA ASN A 10 -6.95 21.68 -11.96
C ASN A 10 -6.58 22.50 -10.72
N HIS A 11 -6.44 21.88 -9.55
CA HIS A 11 -6.28 22.61 -8.29
C HIS A 11 -4.93 22.40 -7.61
N LEU A 12 -4.30 21.23 -7.80
CA LEU A 12 -3.05 20.90 -7.12
C LEU A 12 -1.81 21.06 -8.01
N VAL A 13 -1.98 20.98 -9.33
CA VAL A 13 -0.88 21.15 -10.29
C VAL A 13 -0.88 22.58 -10.81
N SER A 14 0.19 23.34 -10.52
CA SER A 14 0.32 24.72 -11.00
C SER A 14 0.63 24.78 -12.51
N GLU A 15 0.25 25.87 -13.17
CA GLU A 15 0.53 26.08 -14.60
C GLU A 15 2.04 26.09 -14.91
N SER A 16 2.86 26.60 -13.98
CA SER A 16 4.31 26.55 -14.10
C SER A 16 4.86 25.12 -14.10
N GLN A 17 4.29 24.22 -13.28
CA GLN A 17 4.63 22.80 -13.26
C GLN A 17 4.20 22.09 -14.54
N LYS A 18 3.01 22.41 -15.06
CA LYS A 18 2.55 21.90 -16.36
C LYS A 18 3.48 22.33 -17.48
N ALA A 19 3.90 23.59 -17.49
CA ALA A 19 4.80 24.14 -18.50
C ALA A 19 6.21 23.53 -18.44
N SER A 20 6.73 23.23 -17.27
CA SER A 20 8.09 22.68 -17.09
C SER A 20 8.26 21.27 -17.68
N VAL A 21 7.19 20.49 -17.80
CA VAL A 21 7.21 19.11 -18.31
C VAL A 21 6.36 18.93 -19.56
N ALA A 22 5.79 19.99 -20.12
CA ALA A 22 4.86 19.94 -21.25
C ALA A 22 5.42 19.27 -22.53
N GLY A 23 6.75 19.27 -22.70
CA GLY A 23 7.42 18.60 -23.82
C GLY A 23 7.62 17.08 -23.64
N VAL A 24 7.42 16.56 -22.43
CA VAL A 24 7.73 15.16 -22.06
C VAL A 24 6.48 14.44 -21.57
N ILE A 25 5.68 15.06 -20.71
CA ILE A 25 4.54 14.45 -20.06
C ILE A 25 3.40 15.46 -19.88
N SER A 26 2.14 14.99 -20.00
CA SER A 26 0.97 15.80 -19.66
C SER A 26 0.56 15.56 -18.20
N LEU A 27 0.61 16.56 -17.35
CA LEU A 27 0.11 16.51 -15.97
C LEU A 27 -1.42 16.70 -15.96
N SER A 28 -2.14 15.68 -16.37
CA SER A 28 -3.62 15.69 -16.51
C SER A 28 -4.37 15.28 -15.25
N GLY A 29 -3.66 15.13 -14.10
CA GLY A 29 -4.23 14.64 -12.84
C GLY A 29 -4.17 13.11 -12.67
N TYR A 30 -3.88 12.36 -13.72
CA TYR A 30 -3.46 10.97 -13.62
C TYR A 30 -2.04 10.94 -13.05
N SER A 31 -1.89 10.52 -11.82
CA SER A 31 -0.65 10.73 -11.07
C SER A 31 -0.41 9.66 -10.03
N LEU A 32 0.83 9.58 -9.59
CA LEU A 32 1.19 8.76 -8.44
C LEU A 32 0.39 9.13 -7.19
N LEU A 33 0.15 10.45 -6.97
CA LEU A 33 -0.67 10.94 -5.85
C LEU A 33 -2.09 10.38 -5.89
N ALA A 34 -2.74 10.45 -7.07
CA ALA A 34 -4.09 9.91 -7.23
C ALA A 34 -4.13 8.41 -6.93
N ALA A 35 -3.16 7.66 -7.45
CA ALA A 35 -3.06 6.22 -7.25
C ALA A 35 -2.87 5.86 -5.77
N VAL A 36 -1.95 6.53 -5.07
CA VAL A 36 -1.68 6.30 -3.64
C VAL A 36 -2.89 6.68 -2.78
N THR A 37 -3.55 7.79 -3.07
CA THR A 37 -4.73 8.24 -2.32
C THR A 37 -5.86 7.22 -2.40
N VAL A 38 -6.21 6.78 -3.60
CA VAL A 38 -7.30 5.81 -3.79
C VAL A 38 -6.94 4.45 -3.20
N LEU A 39 -5.69 4.00 -3.36
CA LEU A 39 -5.21 2.77 -2.76
C LEU A 39 -5.29 2.82 -1.23
N THR A 40 -4.92 3.95 -0.62
CA THR A 40 -5.01 4.16 0.82
C THR A 40 -6.46 4.09 1.32
N VAL A 41 -7.39 4.78 0.65
CA VAL A 41 -8.82 4.74 0.99
C VAL A 41 -9.38 3.33 0.87
N MET A 42 -8.95 2.57 -0.12
CA MET A 42 -9.41 1.19 -0.32
C MET A 42 -8.87 0.22 0.75
N ILE A 43 -7.62 0.41 1.17
CA ILE A 43 -6.97 -0.48 2.15
C ILE A 43 -7.34 -0.12 3.59
N ALA A 44 -7.63 1.16 3.87
CA ALA A 44 -7.92 1.65 5.22
C ALA A 44 -9.01 0.84 5.95
N PRO A 45 -10.19 0.56 5.38
CA PRO A 45 -11.22 -0.21 6.08
C PRO A 45 -10.77 -1.64 6.41
N LEU A 46 -10.00 -2.27 5.53
CA LEU A 46 -9.41 -3.59 5.80
C LEU A 46 -8.45 -3.54 6.99
N MET A 47 -7.57 -2.54 7.02
CA MET A 47 -6.62 -2.35 8.13
C MET A 47 -7.33 -2.08 9.45
N VAL A 48 -8.33 -1.21 9.43
CA VAL A 48 -9.14 -0.88 10.63
C VAL A 48 -9.83 -2.13 11.17
N SER A 49 -10.43 -2.96 10.31
CA SER A 49 -11.08 -4.21 10.73
C SER A 49 -10.09 -5.14 11.40
N ILE A 50 -8.97 -5.46 10.74
CA ILE A 50 -7.99 -6.42 11.28
C ILE A 50 -7.37 -5.93 12.59
N PHE A 51 -7.05 -4.63 12.69
CA PHE A 51 -6.48 -4.06 13.91
C PHE A 51 -7.49 -4.03 15.05
N SER A 52 -8.74 -3.70 14.76
CA SER A 52 -9.83 -3.72 15.73
C SER A 52 -10.05 -5.12 16.29
N ASP A 53 -10.10 -6.13 15.42
CA ASP A 53 -10.26 -7.52 15.84
C ASP A 53 -9.06 -8.00 16.66
N GLY A 54 -7.85 -7.64 16.26
CA GLY A 54 -6.63 -7.94 17.03
C GLY A 54 -6.62 -7.31 18.42
N LEU A 55 -7.13 -6.08 18.56
CA LEU A 55 -7.26 -5.40 19.84
C LEU A 55 -8.36 -6.00 20.72
N ARG A 56 -9.50 -6.40 20.11
CA ARG A 56 -10.62 -7.05 20.82
C ARG A 56 -10.26 -8.45 21.32
N ALA A 57 -9.33 -9.13 20.65
CA ALA A 57 -8.84 -10.45 21.07
C ALA A 57 -7.96 -10.42 22.33
N VAL A 58 -7.58 -9.24 22.82
CA VAL A 58 -6.81 -9.10 24.07
C VAL A 58 -7.71 -9.47 25.27
N ARG A 59 -7.20 -10.32 26.15
CA ARG A 59 -7.94 -10.81 27.32
C ARG A 59 -8.44 -9.65 28.20
N PRO A 60 -9.75 -9.57 28.49
CA PRO A 60 -10.31 -8.49 29.32
C PRO A 60 -9.64 -8.37 30.69
N GLY A 61 -9.33 -9.48 31.33
CA GLY A 61 -8.72 -9.48 32.66
C GLY A 61 -7.38 -8.74 32.75
N TRP A 62 -6.61 -8.66 31.67
CA TRP A 62 -5.37 -7.85 31.68
C TRP A 62 -5.65 -6.35 31.65
N LEU A 63 -6.72 -5.96 30.96
CA LEU A 63 -7.16 -4.57 30.88
C LEU A 63 -7.79 -4.14 32.20
N GLU A 64 -8.66 -4.97 32.75
CA GLU A 64 -9.33 -4.74 34.06
C GLU A 64 -8.33 -4.70 35.19
N GLY A 65 -7.39 -5.65 35.24
CA GLY A 65 -6.32 -5.65 36.24
C GLY A 65 -5.45 -4.40 36.20
N SER A 66 -5.13 -3.88 35.03
CA SER A 66 -4.41 -2.62 34.87
C SER A 66 -5.21 -1.41 35.37
N LEU A 67 -6.51 -1.39 35.10
CA LEU A 67 -7.41 -0.33 35.57
C LEU A 67 -7.62 -0.40 37.08
N ALA A 68 -7.70 -1.59 37.68
CA ALA A 68 -7.80 -1.80 39.11
C ALA A 68 -6.55 -1.28 39.87
N LEU A 69 -5.38 -1.31 39.21
CA LEU A 69 -4.15 -0.69 39.73
C LEU A 69 -4.08 0.84 39.52
N GLY A 70 -5.17 1.47 39.10
CA GLY A 70 -5.26 2.91 38.90
C GLY A 70 -4.56 3.44 37.65
N VAL A 71 -4.20 2.57 36.71
CA VAL A 71 -3.57 3.00 35.45
C VAL A 71 -4.62 3.63 34.53
N ASN A 72 -4.33 4.78 33.94
CA ASN A 72 -5.21 5.47 33.01
C ASN A 72 -5.50 4.59 31.79
N ARG A 73 -6.76 4.62 31.29
CA ARG A 73 -7.25 3.87 30.12
C ARG A 73 -6.36 4.04 28.88
N TRP A 74 -5.89 5.25 28.61
CA TRP A 74 -4.97 5.53 27.48
C TRP A 74 -3.66 4.76 27.62
N ARG A 75 -3.08 4.77 28.80
CA ARG A 75 -1.83 4.05 29.09
C ARG A 75 -2.01 2.52 29.05
N THR A 76 -3.15 2.02 29.54
CA THR A 76 -3.55 0.61 29.44
C THR A 76 -3.64 0.18 27.97
N THR A 77 -4.33 0.96 27.14
CA THR A 77 -4.47 0.65 25.71
C THR A 77 -3.12 0.59 25.02
N TRP A 78 -2.26 1.59 25.17
CA TRP A 78 -0.98 1.64 24.47
C TRP A 78 0.07 0.65 25.01
N LYS A 79 0.15 0.48 26.31
CA LYS A 79 1.18 -0.38 26.91
C LYS A 79 0.79 -1.85 27.00
N ILE A 80 -0.51 -2.16 27.10
CA ILE A 80 -1.00 -3.52 27.25
C ILE A 80 -1.68 -3.98 25.97
N ALA A 81 -2.80 -3.34 25.55
CA ALA A 81 -3.58 -3.83 24.44
C ALA A 81 -2.80 -3.84 23.11
N VAL A 82 -2.22 -2.72 22.72
CA VAL A 82 -1.42 -2.62 21.47
C VAL A 82 -0.20 -3.54 21.51
N ARG A 83 0.45 -3.64 22.68
CA ARG A 83 1.64 -4.50 22.82
C ARG A 83 1.29 -5.98 22.71
N THR A 84 0.15 -6.40 23.26
CA THR A 84 -0.35 -7.77 23.15
C THR A 84 -0.88 -8.07 21.76
N ALA A 85 -1.54 -7.11 21.11
CA ALA A 85 -2.07 -7.24 19.75
C ALA A 85 -1.01 -7.13 18.63
N ARG A 86 0.27 -6.90 18.94
CA ARG A 86 1.34 -6.77 17.94
C ARG A 86 1.36 -7.86 16.87
N PRO A 87 1.17 -9.16 17.19
CA PRO A 87 1.16 -10.19 16.16
C PRO A 87 0.03 -10.03 15.14
N ALA A 88 -1.15 -9.58 15.60
CA ALA A 88 -2.29 -9.30 14.74
C ALA A 88 -2.05 -8.04 13.89
N ILE A 89 -1.47 -7.00 14.47
CA ILE A 89 -1.11 -5.76 13.77
C ILE A 89 -0.11 -6.06 12.63
N VAL A 90 0.96 -6.80 12.92
CA VAL A 90 1.95 -7.19 11.90
C VAL A 90 1.32 -8.07 10.82
N ALA A 91 0.48 -9.04 11.18
CA ALA A 91 -0.20 -9.88 10.21
C ALA A 91 -1.13 -9.05 9.30
N GLY A 92 -1.88 -8.11 9.87
CA GLY A 92 -2.73 -7.20 9.14
C GLY A 92 -1.96 -6.27 8.19
N THR A 93 -0.84 -5.73 8.63
CA THR A 93 0.03 -4.90 7.79
C THR A 93 0.59 -5.70 6.60
N VAL A 94 1.08 -6.92 6.84
CA VAL A 94 1.57 -7.80 5.77
C VAL A 94 0.46 -8.11 4.75
N LEU A 95 -0.75 -8.40 5.23
CA LEU A 95 -1.89 -8.66 4.34
C LEU A 95 -2.29 -7.42 3.53
N ALA A 96 -2.29 -6.24 4.14
CA ALA A 96 -2.58 -4.98 3.47
C ALA A 96 -1.56 -4.66 2.37
N VAL A 97 -0.26 -4.84 2.65
CA VAL A 97 0.81 -4.63 1.67
C VAL A 97 0.72 -5.67 0.55
N ALA A 98 0.45 -6.94 0.86
CA ALA A 98 0.27 -7.97 -0.16
C ALA A 98 -0.90 -7.63 -1.11
N ARG A 99 -2.02 -7.12 -0.55
CA ARG A 99 -3.15 -6.65 -1.34
C ARG A 99 -2.77 -5.44 -2.21
N ALA A 100 -2.04 -4.47 -1.64
CA ALA A 100 -1.58 -3.29 -2.38
C ALA A 100 -0.70 -3.67 -3.60
N ILE A 101 0.19 -4.63 -3.45
CA ILE A 101 1.04 -5.13 -4.53
C ILE A 101 0.21 -5.83 -5.62
N GLY A 102 -0.85 -6.54 -5.24
CA GLY A 102 -1.73 -7.25 -6.16
C GLY A 102 -2.74 -6.36 -6.89
N GLU A 103 -2.92 -5.10 -6.49
CA GLU A 103 -3.92 -4.23 -7.07
C GLU A 103 -3.48 -3.71 -8.44
N ALA A 104 -3.98 -4.33 -9.50
CA ALA A 104 -3.58 -4.02 -10.88
C ALA A 104 -4.61 -3.14 -11.61
N VAL A 105 -5.89 -3.47 -11.51
CA VAL A 105 -6.93 -2.86 -12.34
C VAL A 105 -7.16 -1.40 -11.95
N MET A 106 -7.31 -1.12 -10.65
CA MET A 106 -7.55 0.24 -10.18
C MET A 106 -6.34 1.14 -10.45
N LEU A 107 -5.13 0.64 -10.17
CA LEU A 107 -3.90 1.38 -10.46
C LEU A 107 -3.71 1.64 -11.96
N ALA A 108 -4.12 0.69 -12.83
CA ALA A 108 -4.08 0.86 -14.27
C ALA A 108 -4.94 2.04 -14.75
N MET A 109 -6.08 2.27 -14.07
CA MET A 109 -7.03 3.33 -14.42
C MET A 109 -6.64 4.71 -13.88
N ILE A 110 -5.85 4.78 -12.80
CA ILE A 110 -5.64 6.05 -12.06
C ILE A 110 -4.21 6.57 -12.19
N SER A 111 -3.23 5.69 -12.39
CA SER A 111 -1.82 6.08 -12.45
C SER A 111 -1.39 6.71 -13.79
N GLY A 112 -2.28 6.79 -14.78
CA GLY A 112 -2.00 7.28 -16.13
C GLY A 112 -1.35 6.26 -17.04
N SER A 113 -0.74 5.21 -16.52
CA SER A 113 -0.15 4.07 -17.26
C SER A 113 0.74 4.46 -18.45
N VAL A 114 1.43 5.57 -18.37
CA VAL A 114 2.43 6.01 -19.36
C VAL A 114 3.73 5.26 -19.07
N GLY A 115 4.48 4.90 -20.12
CA GLY A 115 5.76 4.18 -20.03
C GLY A 115 6.90 5.03 -19.44
N PHE A 116 6.60 5.86 -18.45
CA PHE A 116 7.50 6.77 -17.76
C PHE A 116 7.67 6.34 -16.30
N ALA A 117 8.88 6.48 -15.78
CA ALA A 117 9.18 6.25 -14.37
C ALA A 117 9.39 7.60 -13.69
N PRO A 118 8.53 8.01 -12.74
CA PRO A 118 8.71 9.25 -12.00
C PRO A 118 10.08 9.29 -11.34
N ASN A 119 10.79 10.42 -11.48
CA ASN A 119 12.11 10.59 -10.93
C ASN A 119 12.06 11.35 -9.60
N PRO A 120 12.40 10.73 -8.46
CA PRO A 120 12.40 11.41 -7.16
C PRO A 120 13.37 12.60 -7.07
N ALA A 121 14.35 12.71 -7.98
CA ALA A 121 15.30 13.81 -8.02
C ALA A 121 14.68 15.12 -8.51
N ASP A 122 13.53 15.06 -9.19
CA ASP A 122 12.84 16.25 -9.73
C ASP A 122 12.00 17.00 -8.67
N GLY A 123 12.22 16.72 -7.40
CA GLY A 123 11.52 17.34 -6.28
C GLY A 123 10.07 16.84 -6.13
N ALA A 124 9.17 17.72 -5.68
CA ALA A 124 7.78 17.35 -5.44
C ALA A 124 6.95 17.04 -6.70
N ILE A 125 7.47 17.36 -7.88
CA ILE A 125 6.77 17.16 -9.17
C ILE A 125 6.53 15.68 -9.44
N PHE A 126 7.46 14.80 -9.05
CA PHE A 126 7.35 13.37 -9.27
C PHE A 126 6.05 12.75 -8.72
N ILE A 127 5.45 13.36 -7.69
CA ILE A 127 4.19 12.90 -7.09
C ILE A 127 3.00 13.12 -8.04
N PHE A 128 3.09 14.16 -8.89
CA PHE A 128 2.05 14.52 -9.87
C PHE A 128 2.29 13.86 -11.23
N GLU A 129 3.42 13.22 -11.43
CA GLU A 129 3.74 12.53 -12.67
C GLU A 129 2.92 11.22 -12.80
N PRO A 130 2.50 10.89 -14.03
CA PRO A 130 1.89 9.60 -14.30
C PRO A 130 2.93 8.49 -14.11
N SER A 131 2.50 7.35 -13.60
CA SER A 131 3.37 6.20 -13.35
C SER A 131 2.79 4.93 -13.96
N ARG A 132 3.65 3.94 -14.17
CA ARG A 132 3.23 2.62 -14.64
C ARG A 132 3.65 1.54 -13.64
N PRO A 133 2.82 1.23 -12.64
CA PRO A 133 3.09 0.15 -11.70
C PRO A 133 3.23 -1.21 -12.40
N LEU A 134 3.98 -2.13 -11.80
CA LEU A 134 4.31 -3.42 -12.42
C LEU A 134 3.08 -4.29 -12.69
N ALA A 135 2.12 -4.36 -11.75
CA ALA A 135 0.93 -5.17 -11.92
C ALA A 135 0.03 -4.67 -13.07
N PRO A 136 -0.30 -3.37 -13.21
CA PRO A 136 -0.97 -2.82 -14.39
C PRO A 136 -0.24 -3.06 -15.72
N THR A 137 1.09 -3.11 -15.68
CA THR A 137 1.88 -3.37 -16.89
C THR A 137 1.57 -4.73 -17.50
N ILE A 138 1.39 -5.76 -16.67
CA ILE A 138 1.02 -7.10 -17.14
C ILE A 138 -0.37 -7.07 -17.78
N VAL A 139 -1.36 -6.48 -17.07
CA VAL A 139 -2.75 -6.46 -17.54
C VAL A 139 -2.90 -5.73 -18.88
N LYS A 140 -2.22 -4.58 -19.04
CA LYS A 140 -2.33 -3.78 -20.27
C LYS A 140 -1.58 -4.34 -21.48
N ASN A 141 -0.60 -5.20 -21.28
CA ASN A 141 0.21 -5.75 -22.37
C ASN A 141 0.01 -7.25 -22.57
N ILE A 142 -1.05 -7.82 -22.03
CA ILE A 142 -1.35 -9.24 -22.15
C ILE A 142 -1.49 -9.68 -23.62
N ASP A 143 -1.99 -8.80 -24.47
CA ASP A 143 -2.17 -9.07 -25.92
C ASP A 143 -0.82 -9.16 -26.66
N GLN A 144 0.27 -8.67 -26.06
CA GLN A 144 1.62 -8.69 -26.65
C GLN A 144 2.39 -9.97 -26.33
N LEU A 145 1.78 -10.94 -25.65
CA LEU A 145 2.42 -12.22 -25.30
C LEU A 145 2.88 -13.02 -26.53
N SER A 146 2.31 -12.77 -27.70
CA SER A 146 2.70 -13.40 -28.96
C SER A 146 4.07 -12.93 -29.49
N SER A 147 4.57 -11.76 -29.05
CA SER A 147 5.87 -11.26 -29.46
C SER A 147 6.96 -11.72 -28.45
N PRO A 148 8.05 -12.39 -28.94
CA PRO A 148 9.08 -12.96 -28.06
C PRO A 148 9.70 -11.96 -27.05
N PRO A 149 10.07 -10.72 -27.42
CA PRO A 149 10.67 -9.78 -26.48
C PRO A 149 9.68 -9.26 -25.43
N ALA A 150 8.42 -9.04 -25.80
CA ALA A 150 7.40 -8.60 -24.84
C ALA A 150 7.02 -9.72 -23.86
N ASN A 151 6.95 -10.94 -24.35
CA ASN A 151 6.71 -12.13 -23.55
C ASN A 151 7.77 -12.27 -22.44
N ALA A 152 9.07 -12.24 -22.81
CA ALA A 152 10.16 -12.32 -21.84
C ALA A 152 10.07 -11.22 -20.77
N THR A 153 9.75 -9.98 -21.16
CA THR A 153 9.60 -8.84 -20.25
C THR A 153 8.43 -9.03 -19.29
N LEU A 154 7.28 -9.48 -19.79
CA LEU A 154 6.08 -9.70 -18.97
C LEU A 154 6.30 -10.83 -17.95
N PHE A 155 6.96 -11.92 -18.35
CA PHE A 155 7.33 -12.99 -17.43
C PHE A 155 8.33 -12.52 -16.37
N ALA A 156 9.32 -11.68 -16.75
CA ALA A 156 10.25 -11.09 -15.79
C ALA A 156 9.53 -10.22 -14.75
N ILE A 157 8.58 -9.37 -15.18
CA ILE A 157 7.76 -8.55 -14.28
C ILE A 157 6.92 -9.44 -13.34
N ALA A 158 6.29 -10.49 -13.88
CA ALA A 158 5.51 -11.44 -13.09
C ALA A 158 6.38 -12.16 -12.05
N ALA A 159 7.59 -12.57 -12.43
CA ALA A 159 8.55 -13.19 -11.52
C ALA A 159 8.97 -12.24 -10.38
N VAL A 160 9.21 -10.96 -10.67
CA VAL A 160 9.52 -9.93 -9.65
C VAL A 160 8.35 -9.75 -8.67
N LEU A 161 7.11 -9.67 -9.19
CA LEU A 161 5.91 -9.55 -8.33
C LEU A 161 5.72 -10.79 -7.45
N LEU A 162 5.90 -11.99 -8.01
CA LEU A 162 5.79 -13.24 -7.27
C LEU A 162 6.87 -13.33 -6.19
N PHE A 163 8.11 -12.98 -6.52
CA PHE A 163 9.22 -12.97 -5.58
C PHE A 163 8.99 -11.96 -4.44
N SER A 164 8.54 -10.75 -4.76
CA SER A 164 8.23 -9.73 -3.75
C SER A 164 7.09 -10.16 -2.81
N ALA A 165 6.04 -10.79 -3.35
CA ALA A 165 4.94 -11.34 -2.57
C ALA A 165 5.39 -12.51 -1.66
N ALA A 166 6.25 -13.40 -2.18
CA ALA A 166 6.83 -14.50 -1.41
C ALA A 166 7.72 -13.98 -0.27
N LEU A 167 8.58 -13.00 -0.56
CA LEU A 167 9.43 -12.35 0.44
C LEU A 167 8.59 -11.69 1.55
N LEU A 168 7.54 -10.98 1.17
CA LEU A 168 6.61 -10.36 2.11
C LEU A 168 5.91 -11.41 3.00
N SER A 169 5.46 -12.52 2.41
CA SER A 169 4.85 -13.63 3.15
C SER A 169 5.82 -14.26 4.15
N LEU A 170 7.07 -14.46 3.74
CA LEU A 170 8.12 -14.99 4.60
C LEU A 170 8.46 -14.04 5.75
N THR A 171 8.57 -12.73 5.49
CA THR A 171 8.80 -11.74 6.55
C THR A 171 7.64 -11.70 7.54
N GLY A 172 6.40 -11.75 7.08
CA GLY A 172 5.22 -11.84 7.92
C GLY A 172 5.16 -13.11 8.77
N TRP A 173 5.55 -14.25 8.20
CA TRP A 173 5.64 -15.52 8.93
C TRP A 173 6.74 -15.47 10.00
N ALA A 174 7.94 -14.99 9.64
CA ALA A 174 9.07 -14.86 10.56
C ALA A 174 8.76 -13.89 11.71
N ALA A 175 8.14 -12.75 11.43
CA ALA A 175 7.71 -11.78 12.44
C ALA A 175 6.71 -12.40 13.43
N ARG A 176 5.70 -13.12 12.93
CA ARG A 176 4.74 -13.85 13.79
C ARG A 176 5.43 -14.90 14.65
N ARG A 177 6.37 -15.67 14.08
CA ARG A 177 7.10 -16.71 14.82
C ARG A 177 7.99 -16.12 15.91
N ALA A 178 8.67 -15.01 15.63
CA ALA A 178 9.47 -14.29 16.64
C ALA A 178 8.61 -13.78 17.80
N MET A 179 7.43 -13.21 17.52
CA MET A 179 6.54 -12.69 18.54
C MET A 179 5.87 -13.78 19.40
N ARG A 180 5.65 -14.96 18.87
CA ARG A 180 5.15 -16.12 19.66
C ARG A 180 6.10 -16.53 20.79
N LYS A 181 7.41 -16.29 20.66
CA LYS A 181 8.40 -16.55 21.71
C LYS A 181 8.30 -15.58 22.90
N TYR A 182 7.69 -14.41 22.71
CA TYR A 182 7.68 -13.33 23.69
C TYR A 182 6.32 -13.09 24.37
N GLY A 183 5.28 -13.84 24.09
CA GLY A 183 4.01 -13.48 24.67
C GLY A 183 2.78 -14.34 24.47
N ALA A 184 2.93 -15.54 23.95
CA ALA A 184 1.77 -16.41 23.76
C ALA A 184 2.02 -17.79 24.31
N THR A 185 2.19 -17.88 25.61
CA THR A 185 1.77 -19.04 26.38
C THR A 185 0.44 -18.66 27.05
N ALA A 186 -0.62 -18.94 26.37
CA ALA A 186 -1.93 -19.11 26.96
C ALA A 186 -2.83 -19.80 25.94
#